data_0d707421cae5dc3f3580c4b3dcc1d42d
#
_entry.id   0d707421cae5dc3f3580c4b3dcc1d42d
#
_cell.length_a   1.000
_cell.length_b   1.000
_cell.length_c   1.000
_cell.angle_alpha   90.00
_cell.angle_beta   90.00
_cell.angle_gamma   90.00
#
_symmetry.space_group_name_H-M   'P 1'
#
loop_
_entity.id
_entity.type
_entity.pdbx_description
1 polymer ?
#
loop_
_entity_poly.entity_id
_entity_poly.type
_entity_poly.pdbx_seq_one_letter_code
_entity_poly.pdbx_strand_id
1 'polypeptide(L)'
;LVAKLQELGGGAWQRDLVAAGFQSGLVQALVRRERLVRELRLATDAQLSPLSLGLAPVTEAPRTLTDEQQDAIDTFKDQPDGGGVLLWGITGSGKTEVYLQLAADELAAGRHVLLLTPEIGLIPQLVDRCRRRFGARVLEYHSGCTERERVRTWRNSLDAEGPLVIVGTRSSIFLPLSPLGLIVLDEEHDSSYKQESPMPCYHARDLAMARVQREGGRVLLGSATPSLEAWIQIAPDGPLALARLQQRISDQPLPPVQIIDMRHELADGHRRLISRALMDRLSKLPEQGEQAVVLVPRRGHSTFLSCRSCGEVVQCPHCDVALTVHGKSTGHQWLRCHWCDHRAPVATNCGHCGSSAFKPFGAGTQRVLEQLESELEGLRLLRFDRDTTGGRDGHRRLLDQ
;
A
#
# COMPACT_ATOMS: atom_id res chain seq x y z
N LEU A 1 -3.06 -46.80 3.50
CA LEU A 1 -3.88 -45.64 3.90
C LEU A 1 -4.98 -46.04 4.91
N VAL A 2 -5.83 -47.07 4.60
CA VAL A 2 -6.90 -47.52 5.54
C VAL A 2 -6.35 -47.96 6.88
N ALA A 3 -5.29 -48.81 6.90
CA ALA A 3 -4.65 -49.21 8.13
C ALA A 3 -4.07 -48.04 8.92
N LYS A 4 -3.48 -47.05 8.23
CA LYS A 4 -2.97 -45.83 8.88
C LYS A 4 -4.09 -44.98 9.46
N LEU A 5 -5.23 -44.89 8.79
CA LEU A 5 -6.39 -44.19 9.34
C LEU A 5 -6.99 -44.90 10.56
N GLN A 6 -6.98 -46.23 10.58
CA GLN A 6 -7.38 -47.03 11.76
C GLN A 6 -6.49 -46.77 12.95
N GLU A 7 -5.15 -46.75 12.75
CA GLU A 7 -4.17 -46.37 13.79
C GLU A 7 -4.42 -44.96 14.33
N LEU A 8 -4.89 -44.06 13.50
CA LEU A 8 -5.19 -42.65 13.84
C LEU A 8 -6.63 -42.41 14.36
N GLY A 9 -7.30 -43.49 14.81
CA GLY A 9 -8.65 -43.38 15.36
C GLY A 9 -9.77 -43.19 14.33
N GLY A 10 -9.55 -43.60 13.08
CA GLY A 10 -10.55 -43.59 12.00
C GLY A 10 -10.57 -42.31 11.16
N GLY A 11 -9.78 -41.32 11.48
CA GLY A 11 -9.69 -40.07 10.71
C GLY A 11 -8.36 -39.37 10.77
N ALA A 12 -8.00 -38.63 9.72
CA ALA A 12 -6.82 -37.79 9.69
C ALA A 12 -7.01 -36.61 8.76
N TRP A 13 -6.27 -35.55 8.98
CA TRP A 13 -6.22 -34.44 8.03
C TRP A 13 -5.55 -34.88 6.73
N GLN A 14 -6.10 -34.47 5.59
CA GLN A 14 -5.54 -34.81 4.28
C GLN A 14 -4.06 -34.38 4.15
N ARG A 15 -3.68 -33.26 4.75
CA ARG A 15 -2.27 -32.78 4.77
C ARG A 15 -1.34 -33.74 5.49
N ASP A 16 -1.79 -34.32 6.60
CA ASP A 16 -0.98 -35.21 7.43
C ASP A 16 -0.80 -36.57 6.73
N LEU A 17 -1.80 -36.99 5.97
CA LEU A 17 -1.69 -38.16 5.09
C LEU A 17 -0.71 -37.92 3.94
N VAL A 18 -0.71 -36.72 3.36
CA VAL A 18 0.25 -36.35 2.30
C VAL A 18 1.67 -36.28 2.88
N ALA A 19 1.85 -35.71 4.08
CA ALA A 19 3.13 -35.67 4.79
C ALA A 19 3.63 -37.09 5.16
N ALA A 20 2.72 -38.03 5.41
CA ALA A 20 3.03 -39.45 5.63
C ALA A 20 3.29 -40.23 4.33
N GLY A 21 3.40 -39.52 3.17
CA GLY A 21 3.75 -40.11 1.88
C GLY A 21 2.60 -40.64 1.04
N PHE A 22 1.34 -40.43 1.45
CA PHE A 22 0.17 -40.83 0.64
C PHE A 22 -0.15 -39.78 -0.42
N GLN A 23 -0.21 -40.17 -1.69
CA GLN A 23 -0.56 -39.28 -2.77
C GLN A 23 -2.01 -38.78 -2.68
N SER A 24 -2.23 -37.50 -2.94
CA SER A 24 -3.57 -36.87 -2.93
C SER A 24 -4.56 -37.58 -3.88
N GLY A 25 -4.08 -38.10 -5.03
CA GLY A 25 -4.88 -38.87 -5.98
C GLY A 25 -5.42 -40.16 -5.40
N LEU A 26 -4.67 -40.85 -4.53
CA LEU A 26 -5.13 -42.05 -3.84
C LEU A 26 -6.30 -41.75 -2.89
N VAL A 27 -6.18 -40.64 -2.12
CA VAL A 27 -7.25 -40.20 -1.21
C VAL A 27 -8.51 -39.90 -2.00
N GLN A 28 -8.40 -39.14 -3.11
CA GLN A 28 -9.53 -38.83 -3.97
C GLN A 28 -10.16 -40.08 -4.60
N ALA A 29 -9.35 -41.05 -5.04
CA ALA A 29 -9.85 -42.29 -5.62
C ALA A 29 -10.64 -43.12 -4.60
N LEU A 30 -10.21 -43.15 -3.35
CA LEU A 30 -10.91 -43.86 -2.27
C LEU A 30 -12.20 -43.16 -1.84
N VAL A 31 -12.21 -41.83 -1.86
CA VAL A 31 -13.45 -41.04 -1.63
C VAL A 31 -14.48 -41.31 -2.76
N ARG A 32 -14.06 -41.32 -4.02
CA ARG A 32 -14.93 -41.66 -5.17
C ARG A 32 -15.48 -43.08 -5.10
N ARG A 33 -14.78 -44.01 -4.47
CA ARG A 33 -15.19 -45.40 -4.29
C ARG A 33 -15.96 -45.63 -2.98
N GLU A 34 -16.37 -44.56 -2.33
CA GLU A 34 -17.12 -44.59 -1.05
C GLU A 34 -16.42 -45.37 0.08
N ARG A 35 -15.08 -45.55 -0.05
CA ARG A 35 -14.25 -46.21 0.98
C ARG A 35 -13.75 -45.25 2.04
N LEU A 36 -13.79 -43.94 1.76
CA LEU A 36 -13.48 -42.84 2.68
C LEU A 36 -14.56 -41.77 2.54
N VAL A 37 -14.86 -41.14 3.67
CA VAL A 37 -15.70 -39.95 3.70
C VAL A 37 -14.79 -38.74 3.86
N ARG A 38 -15.01 -37.70 3.04
CA ARG A 38 -14.32 -36.43 3.18
C ARG A 38 -15.26 -35.43 3.83
N GLU A 39 -14.90 -34.99 5.02
CA GLU A 39 -15.59 -33.94 5.73
C GLU A 39 -14.76 -32.65 5.67
N LEU A 40 -15.44 -31.53 5.48
CA LEU A 40 -14.88 -30.21 5.69
C LEU A 40 -15.02 -29.86 7.18
N ARG A 41 -13.91 -29.91 7.92
CA ARG A 41 -13.86 -29.45 9.30
C ARG A 41 -13.02 -28.21 9.41
N LEU A 42 -13.47 -27.25 10.21
CA LEU A 42 -12.65 -26.11 10.58
C LEU A 42 -11.51 -26.61 11.47
N ALA A 43 -10.25 -26.26 11.14
CA ALA A 43 -9.14 -26.54 12.00
C ALA A 43 -9.30 -25.74 13.30
N THR A 44 -9.22 -26.38 14.46
CA THR A 44 -9.15 -25.71 15.75
C THR A 44 -7.80 -25.00 15.92
N ASP A 45 -7.71 -23.95 16.74
CA ASP A 45 -6.52 -23.14 16.90
C ASP A 45 -5.28 -23.93 17.34
N ALA A 46 -5.46 -25.02 18.09
CA ALA A 46 -4.38 -25.95 18.45
C ALA A 46 -3.73 -26.65 17.24
N GLN A 47 -4.46 -26.71 16.09
CA GLN A 47 -3.97 -27.32 14.84
C GLN A 47 -3.46 -26.30 13.83
N LEU A 48 -3.73 -25.03 14.07
CA LEU A 48 -3.12 -23.89 13.38
C LEU A 48 -1.89 -23.52 14.21
N SER A 49 -0.74 -24.15 13.89
CA SER A 49 0.51 -24.07 14.66
C SER A 49 0.73 -22.73 15.41
N PRO A 50 1.05 -22.75 16.72
CA PRO A 50 1.35 -21.56 17.51
C PRO A 50 2.52 -20.73 17.00
N LEU A 51 3.37 -21.32 16.15
CA LEU A 51 4.57 -20.70 15.57
C LEU A 51 4.31 -19.48 14.68
N SER A 52 3.06 -19.17 14.36
CA SER A 52 2.72 -17.99 13.57
C SER A 52 2.11 -16.84 14.39
N LEU A 53 1.79 -17.07 15.64
CA LEU A 53 1.67 -16.01 16.63
C LEU A 53 3.08 -15.79 17.16
N GLY A 54 3.93 -15.11 16.39
CA GLY A 54 5.26 -14.78 16.84
C GLY A 54 5.15 -14.13 18.21
N LEU A 55 5.56 -14.87 19.25
CA LEU A 55 5.84 -14.35 20.59
C LEU A 55 7.06 -13.41 20.46
N ALA A 56 6.94 -12.36 19.65
CA ALA A 56 7.91 -11.30 19.67
C ALA A 56 7.75 -10.60 21.02
N PRO A 57 8.75 -10.60 21.87
CA PRO A 57 8.68 -9.85 23.12
C PRO A 57 8.49 -8.36 22.78
N VAL A 58 7.78 -7.64 23.64
CA VAL A 58 7.72 -6.17 23.57
C VAL A 58 9.15 -5.67 23.74
N THR A 59 9.72 -5.07 22.71
CA THR A 59 11.12 -4.65 22.67
C THR A 59 11.31 -3.14 22.56
N GLU A 60 10.23 -2.39 22.26
CA GLU A 60 10.28 -0.95 22.07
C GLU A 60 9.38 -0.23 23.09
N ALA A 61 9.99 0.63 23.90
CA ALA A 61 9.25 1.53 24.81
C ALA A 61 8.58 2.67 24.02
N PRO A 62 7.54 3.31 24.58
CA PRO A 62 6.97 4.54 24.05
C PRO A 62 8.04 5.62 23.90
N ARG A 63 8.02 6.33 22.76
CA ARG A 63 8.90 7.48 22.55
C ARG A 63 8.37 8.70 23.27
N THR A 64 9.26 9.58 23.66
CA THR A 64 8.86 10.91 24.16
C THR A 64 8.17 11.67 23.03
N LEU A 65 6.99 12.18 23.31
CA LEU A 65 6.21 12.96 22.38
C LEU A 65 6.72 14.40 22.30
N THR A 66 6.55 15.02 21.14
CA THR A 66 6.64 16.47 21.00
C THR A 66 5.34 17.11 21.51
N ASP A 67 5.37 18.43 21.78
CA ASP A 67 4.18 19.15 22.20
C ASP A 67 3.03 19.01 21.19
N GLU A 68 3.32 19.16 19.88
CA GLU A 68 2.32 18.98 18.83
C GLU A 68 1.71 17.56 18.80
N GLN A 69 2.52 16.53 19.08
CA GLN A 69 2.03 15.14 19.14
C GLN A 69 1.16 14.92 20.39
N GLN A 70 1.52 15.52 21.51
CA GLN A 70 0.71 15.47 22.73
C GLN A 70 -0.62 16.18 22.50
N ASP A 71 -0.61 17.40 21.96
CA ASP A 71 -1.82 18.15 21.62
C ASP A 71 -2.75 17.37 20.69
N ALA A 72 -2.18 16.63 19.73
CA ALA A 72 -2.94 15.79 18.83
C ALA A 72 -3.61 14.60 19.54
N ILE A 73 -2.93 14.00 20.52
CA ILE A 73 -3.48 12.92 21.35
C ILE A 73 -4.59 13.47 22.23
N ASP A 74 -4.39 14.61 22.85
CA ASP A 74 -5.38 15.25 23.71
C ASP A 74 -6.61 15.66 22.89
N THR A 75 -6.41 16.27 21.71
CA THR A 75 -7.51 16.55 20.75
C THR A 75 -8.32 15.30 20.41
N PHE A 76 -7.65 14.15 20.22
CA PHE A 76 -8.33 12.89 19.93
C PHE A 76 -9.11 12.37 21.14
N LYS A 77 -8.55 12.46 22.33
CA LYS A 77 -9.20 12.01 23.58
C LYS A 77 -10.45 12.82 23.91
N ASP A 78 -10.44 14.09 23.56
CA ASP A 78 -11.58 15.00 23.77
C ASP A 78 -12.76 14.74 22.81
N GLN A 79 -12.53 13.94 21.75
CA GLN A 79 -13.63 13.62 20.85
C GLN A 79 -14.60 12.62 21.47
N PRO A 80 -15.92 12.78 21.25
CA PRO A 80 -16.91 11.79 21.66
C PRO A 80 -16.75 10.49 20.86
N ASP A 81 -17.29 9.40 21.42
CA ASP A 81 -17.44 8.17 20.66
C ASP A 81 -18.27 8.41 19.39
N GLY A 82 -17.87 7.81 18.29
CA GLY A 82 -18.44 8.05 16.95
C GLY A 82 -17.83 9.25 16.21
N GLY A 83 -17.00 10.05 16.85
CA GLY A 83 -16.24 11.14 16.23
C GLY A 83 -14.84 10.73 15.80
N GLY A 84 -14.04 11.72 15.44
CA GLY A 84 -12.65 11.47 15.05
C GLY A 84 -11.82 12.73 14.87
N VAL A 85 -10.58 12.51 14.44
CA VAL A 85 -9.61 13.59 14.20
C VAL A 85 -8.97 13.42 12.82
N LEU A 86 -8.86 14.50 12.07
CA LEU A 86 -7.95 14.61 10.95
C LEU A 86 -6.58 15.08 11.47
N LEU A 87 -5.60 14.19 11.44
CA LEU A 87 -4.22 14.45 11.81
C LEU A 87 -3.45 14.92 10.57
N TRP A 88 -3.38 16.22 10.37
CA TRP A 88 -2.60 16.82 9.28
C TRP A 88 -1.16 17.01 9.72
N GLY A 89 -0.29 16.10 9.32
CA GLY A 89 1.12 16.13 9.70
C GLY A 89 2.05 15.99 8.51
N ILE A 90 3.04 16.88 8.42
CA ILE A 90 4.06 16.79 7.35
C ILE A 90 4.81 15.47 7.40
N THR A 91 5.44 15.08 6.29
CA THR A 91 6.29 13.87 6.24
C THR A 91 7.44 14.01 7.25
N GLY A 92 7.63 12.99 8.09
CA GLY A 92 8.64 13.00 9.16
C GLY A 92 8.22 13.70 10.46
N SER A 93 6.96 14.14 10.60
CA SER A 93 6.41 14.69 11.85
C SER A 93 6.09 13.65 12.93
N GLY A 94 6.20 12.35 12.60
CA GLY A 94 5.97 11.27 13.56
C GLY A 94 4.52 10.88 13.76
N LYS A 95 3.64 11.07 12.79
CA LYS A 95 2.24 10.59 12.81
C LYS A 95 2.10 9.18 13.37
N THR A 96 2.99 8.27 12.96
CA THR A 96 2.96 6.87 13.39
C THR A 96 3.11 6.72 14.91
N GLU A 97 3.89 7.59 15.58
CA GLU A 97 4.02 7.51 17.05
C GLU A 97 2.70 7.90 17.73
N VAL A 98 1.98 8.91 17.20
CA VAL A 98 0.63 9.25 17.68
C VAL A 98 -0.31 8.05 17.55
N TYR A 99 -0.28 7.33 16.40
CA TYR A 99 -1.09 6.12 16.22
C TYR A 99 -0.77 5.05 17.27
N LEU A 100 0.52 4.80 17.52
CA LEU A 100 0.96 3.77 18.46
C LEU A 100 0.64 4.13 19.92
N GLN A 101 0.71 5.41 20.30
CA GLN A 101 0.34 5.86 21.65
C GLN A 101 -1.16 5.69 21.87
N LEU A 102 -2.00 6.16 20.94
CA LEU A 102 -3.44 5.97 21.00
C LEU A 102 -3.83 4.49 20.99
N ALA A 103 -3.15 3.67 20.17
CA ALA A 103 -3.36 2.23 20.18
C ALA A 103 -3.03 1.59 21.52
N ALA A 104 -1.97 2.05 22.21
CA ALA A 104 -1.62 1.56 23.55
C ALA A 104 -2.71 1.89 24.57
N ASP A 105 -3.26 3.10 24.52
CA ASP A 105 -4.35 3.53 25.40
C ASP A 105 -5.62 2.69 25.21
N GLU A 106 -5.98 2.42 23.94
CA GLU A 106 -7.15 1.61 23.62
C GLU A 106 -6.97 0.14 24.03
N LEU A 107 -5.77 -0.42 23.83
CA LEU A 107 -5.46 -1.78 24.30
C LEU A 107 -5.50 -1.88 25.83
N ALA A 108 -5.03 -0.86 26.54
CA ALA A 108 -5.12 -0.80 28.01
C ALA A 108 -6.57 -0.70 28.50
N ALA A 109 -7.43 -0.03 27.72
CA ALA A 109 -8.86 0.04 27.96
C ALA A 109 -9.65 -1.24 27.53
N GLY A 110 -8.96 -2.27 27.05
CA GLY A 110 -9.58 -3.52 26.60
C GLY A 110 -10.26 -3.43 25.23
N ARG A 111 -9.97 -2.41 24.42
CA ARG A 111 -10.58 -2.20 23.10
C ARG A 111 -9.63 -2.53 21.96
N HIS A 112 -10.20 -3.04 20.88
CA HIS A 112 -9.45 -3.38 19.66
C HIS A 112 -9.05 -2.14 18.87
N VAL A 113 -7.95 -2.28 18.11
CA VAL A 113 -7.39 -1.23 17.25
C VAL A 113 -7.26 -1.75 15.82
N LEU A 114 -7.70 -0.96 14.85
CA LEU A 114 -7.57 -1.23 13.42
C LEU A 114 -6.71 -0.17 12.76
N LEU A 115 -5.53 -0.55 12.28
CA LEU A 115 -4.61 0.32 11.53
C LEU A 115 -4.68 -0.02 10.05
N LEU A 116 -5.17 0.90 9.24
CA LEU A 116 -5.26 0.75 7.79
C LEU A 116 -4.14 1.53 7.10
N THR A 117 -3.51 0.89 6.12
CA THR A 117 -2.53 1.51 5.22
C THR A 117 -2.96 1.28 3.77
N PRO A 118 -2.70 2.25 2.85
CA PRO A 118 -3.19 2.15 1.48
C PRO A 118 -2.52 1.03 0.69
N GLU A 119 -1.23 0.79 0.93
CA GLU A 119 -0.44 -0.15 0.15
C GLU A 119 0.07 -1.34 0.97
N ILE A 120 0.02 -2.52 0.35
CA ILE A 120 0.56 -3.75 0.95
C ILE A 120 2.06 -3.62 1.22
N GLY A 121 2.79 -2.88 0.39
CA GLY A 121 4.22 -2.65 0.53
C GLY A 121 4.63 -1.96 1.84
N LEU A 122 3.75 -1.17 2.43
CA LEU A 122 3.99 -0.46 3.69
C LEU A 122 3.65 -1.30 4.93
N ILE A 123 2.86 -2.38 4.76
CA ILE A 123 2.40 -3.22 5.87
C ILE A 123 3.57 -3.83 6.66
N PRO A 124 4.62 -4.43 6.05
CA PRO A 124 5.67 -5.08 6.81
C PRO A 124 6.34 -4.14 7.83
N GLN A 125 6.64 -2.92 7.43
CA GLN A 125 7.28 -1.93 8.32
C GLN A 125 6.36 -1.51 9.47
N LEU A 126 5.08 -1.28 9.19
CA LEU A 126 4.10 -0.91 10.21
C LEU A 126 3.84 -2.06 11.18
N VAL A 127 3.71 -3.28 10.66
CA VAL A 127 3.55 -4.51 11.46
C VAL A 127 4.75 -4.74 12.36
N ASP A 128 5.98 -4.61 11.85
CA ASP A 128 7.19 -4.80 12.64
C ASP A 128 7.28 -3.76 13.77
N ARG A 129 6.88 -2.50 13.53
CA ARG A 129 6.78 -1.48 14.58
C ARG A 129 5.71 -1.82 15.60
N CYS A 130 4.52 -2.21 15.15
CA CYS A 130 3.45 -2.63 16.05
C CYS A 130 3.84 -3.85 16.88
N ARG A 131 4.49 -4.86 16.27
CA ARG A 131 4.95 -6.06 16.99
C ARG A 131 6.00 -5.76 18.05
N ARG A 132 6.95 -4.88 17.76
CA ARG A 132 7.92 -4.43 18.77
C ARG A 132 7.25 -3.73 19.96
N ARG A 133 6.13 -3.03 19.71
CA ARG A 133 5.40 -2.27 20.72
C ARG A 133 4.35 -3.10 21.48
N PHE A 134 3.66 -4.02 20.81
CA PHE A 134 2.48 -4.73 21.33
C PHE A 134 2.63 -6.26 21.34
N GLY A 135 3.72 -6.78 20.83
CA GLY A 135 4.01 -8.24 20.84
C GLY A 135 3.00 -9.06 20.04
N ALA A 136 2.55 -10.15 20.65
CA ALA A 136 1.68 -11.15 20.01
C ALA A 136 0.25 -10.66 19.70
N ARG A 137 -0.15 -9.48 20.19
CA ARG A 137 -1.48 -8.91 19.96
C ARG A 137 -1.67 -8.35 18.54
N VAL A 138 -0.62 -8.39 17.69
CA VAL A 138 -0.62 -7.80 16.35
C VAL A 138 -0.86 -8.85 15.29
N LEU A 139 -1.94 -8.69 14.53
CA LEU A 139 -2.31 -9.54 13.41
C LEU A 139 -2.35 -8.74 12.10
N GLU A 140 -2.19 -9.44 10.98
CA GLU A 140 -2.22 -8.88 9.63
C GLU A 140 -3.46 -9.34 8.87
N TYR A 141 -4.03 -8.42 8.05
CA TYR A 141 -5.14 -8.77 7.16
C TYR A 141 -5.10 -7.96 5.86
N HIS A 142 -4.68 -8.60 4.77
CA HIS A 142 -4.60 -7.99 3.44
C HIS A 142 -4.60 -9.08 2.35
N SER A 143 -4.69 -8.70 1.08
CA SER A 143 -4.73 -9.64 -0.04
C SER A 143 -3.43 -10.43 -0.26
N GLY A 144 -2.31 -10.01 0.28
CA GLY A 144 -1.05 -10.76 0.30
C GLY A 144 -1.02 -11.89 1.31
N CYS A 145 -1.91 -11.91 2.30
CA CYS A 145 -2.07 -13.02 3.22
C CYS A 145 -2.70 -14.23 2.51
N THR A 146 -2.29 -15.43 2.89
CA THR A 146 -2.93 -16.66 2.43
C THR A 146 -4.38 -16.72 2.92
N GLU A 147 -5.22 -17.49 2.23
CA GLU A 147 -6.61 -17.70 2.64
C GLU A 147 -6.72 -18.20 4.09
N ARG A 148 -5.83 -19.12 4.49
CA ARG A 148 -5.75 -19.61 5.87
C ARG A 148 -5.46 -18.52 6.89
N GLU A 149 -4.48 -17.66 6.59
CA GLU A 149 -4.10 -16.54 7.47
C GLU A 149 -5.28 -15.58 7.61
N ARG A 150 -5.98 -15.27 6.51
CA ARG A 150 -7.17 -14.40 6.54
C ARG A 150 -8.30 -15.01 7.36
N VAL A 151 -8.61 -16.30 7.15
CA VAL A 151 -9.64 -17.01 7.94
C VAL A 151 -9.26 -17.02 9.43
N ARG A 152 -8.00 -17.27 9.75
CA ARG A 152 -7.51 -17.24 11.13
C ARG A 152 -7.65 -15.86 11.76
N THR A 153 -7.21 -14.81 11.07
CA THR A 153 -7.33 -13.43 11.57
C THR A 153 -8.81 -13.06 11.78
N TRP A 154 -9.69 -13.45 10.85
CA TRP A 154 -11.13 -13.25 11.01
C TRP A 154 -11.68 -13.92 12.26
N ARG A 155 -11.34 -15.19 12.50
CA ARG A 155 -11.78 -15.93 13.67
C ARG A 155 -11.21 -15.36 14.97
N ASN A 156 -9.92 -15.07 14.99
CA ASN A 156 -9.29 -14.42 16.14
C ASN A 156 -9.92 -13.04 16.43
N SER A 157 -10.39 -12.33 15.42
CA SER A 157 -11.12 -11.07 15.61
C SER A 157 -12.49 -11.27 16.22
N LEU A 158 -13.15 -12.42 15.93
CA LEU A 158 -14.48 -12.75 16.44
C LEU A 158 -14.42 -13.31 17.88
N ASP A 159 -13.43 -14.17 18.14
CA ASP A 159 -13.32 -14.96 19.37
C ASP A 159 -12.16 -14.48 20.27
N ALA A 160 -11.75 -13.21 20.17
CA ALA A 160 -10.59 -12.69 20.87
C ALA A 160 -10.80 -12.68 22.40
N GLU A 161 -9.91 -13.34 23.14
CA GLU A 161 -9.88 -13.31 24.61
C GLU A 161 -9.32 -11.98 25.18
N GLY A 162 -8.85 -11.09 24.32
CA GLY A 162 -8.31 -9.79 24.70
C GLY A 162 -8.11 -8.86 23.50
N PRO A 163 -7.75 -7.58 23.75
CA PRO A 163 -7.69 -6.59 22.70
C PRO A 163 -6.56 -6.87 21.70
N LEU A 164 -6.85 -6.67 20.43
CA LEU A 164 -5.94 -6.91 19.29
C LEU A 164 -5.64 -5.62 18.55
N VAL A 165 -4.46 -5.56 17.92
CA VAL A 165 -4.11 -4.60 16.88
C VAL A 165 -4.12 -5.32 15.55
N ILE A 166 -4.98 -4.90 14.64
CA ILE A 166 -4.99 -5.42 13.27
C ILE A 166 -4.36 -4.39 12.34
N VAL A 167 -3.34 -4.79 11.61
CA VAL A 167 -2.73 -3.99 10.55
C VAL A 167 -3.17 -4.54 9.20
N GLY A 168 -3.74 -3.70 8.35
CA GLY A 168 -4.22 -4.19 7.07
C GLY A 168 -4.54 -3.12 6.04
N THR A 169 -5.14 -3.54 4.93
CA THR A 169 -5.62 -2.65 3.89
C THR A 169 -7.13 -2.40 4.03
N ARG A 170 -7.70 -1.65 3.09
CA ARG A 170 -9.13 -1.24 3.10
C ARG A 170 -10.13 -2.36 3.47
N SER A 171 -9.89 -3.62 3.05
CA SER A 171 -10.81 -4.72 3.33
C SER A 171 -10.83 -5.15 4.80
N SER A 172 -9.84 -4.75 5.59
CA SER A 172 -9.79 -5.04 7.03
C SER A 172 -10.88 -4.31 7.82
N ILE A 173 -11.50 -3.28 7.21
CA ILE A 173 -12.61 -2.54 7.80
C ILE A 173 -13.83 -3.43 8.14
N PHE A 174 -13.93 -4.60 7.52
CA PHE A 174 -15.02 -5.55 7.75
C PHE A 174 -14.74 -6.59 8.83
N LEU A 175 -13.57 -6.59 9.46
CA LEU A 175 -13.25 -7.55 10.52
C LEU A 175 -14.17 -7.36 11.74
N PRO A 176 -14.67 -8.44 12.33
CA PRO A 176 -15.62 -8.41 13.45
C PRO A 176 -14.91 -8.14 14.79
N LEU A 177 -14.38 -6.94 14.95
CA LEU A 177 -13.69 -6.49 16.16
C LEU A 177 -14.68 -5.81 17.10
N SER A 178 -14.87 -6.34 18.30
CA SER A 178 -15.75 -5.75 19.33
C SER A 178 -15.20 -6.03 20.74
N PRO A 179 -15.06 -5.02 21.61
CA PRO A 179 -15.30 -3.61 21.37
C PRO A 179 -14.17 -2.93 20.56
N LEU A 180 -14.55 -2.14 19.57
CA LEU A 180 -13.59 -1.39 18.76
C LEU A 180 -13.36 0.01 19.35
N GLY A 181 -12.10 0.37 19.62
CA GLY A 181 -11.75 1.66 20.22
C GLY A 181 -11.22 2.67 19.21
N LEU A 182 -10.37 2.21 18.28
CA LEU A 182 -9.66 3.08 17.35
C LEU A 182 -9.60 2.48 15.95
N ILE A 183 -9.95 3.29 14.95
CA ILE A 183 -9.65 3.02 13.54
C ILE A 183 -8.71 4.11 13.04
N VAL A 184 -7.52 3.74 12.58
CA VAL A 184 -6.58 4.64 11.93
C VAL A 184 -6.57 4.38 10.43
N LEU A 185 -6.65 5.43 9.62
CA LEU A 185 -6.33 5.40 8.20
C LEU A 185 -5.07 6.23 7.97
N ASP A 186 -3.96 5.57 7.73
CA ASP A 186 -2.71 6.25 7.37
C ASP A 186 -2.75 6.62 5.88
N GLU A 187 -2.24 7.80 5.52
CA GLU A 187 -2.34 8.40 4.18
C GLU A 187 -3.78 8.35 3.62
N GLU A 188 -4.75 8.90 4.40
CA GLU A 188 -6.19 8.79 4.13
C GLU A 188 -6.63 9.28 2.76
N HIS A 189 -5.82 10.15 2.13
CA HIS A 189 -6.06 10.72 0.80
C HIS A 189 -5.87 9.73 -0.35
N ASP A 190 -5.26 8.57 -0.07
CA ASP A 190 -4.90 7.62 -1.12
C ASP A 190 -6.14 6.95 -1.74
N SER A 191 -6.18 6.95 -3.06
CA SER A 191 -7.29 6.40 -3.84
C SER A 191 -7.51 4.88 -3.66
N SER A 192 -6.52 4.15 -3.15
CA SER A 192 -6.63 2.71 -2.89
C SER A 192 -7.63 2.36 -1.77
N TYR A 193 -8.00 3.33 -0.94
CA TYR A 193 -9.09 3.17 0.04
C TYR A 193 -10.47 3.08 -0.59
N LYS A 194 -10.62 3.46 -1.85
CA LYS A 194 -11.84 3.29 -2.62
C LYS A 194 -11.83 1.95 -3.37
N GLN A 195 -12.88 1.16 -3.19
CA GLN A 195 -13.14 -0.02 -4.01
C GLN A 195 -14.10 0.35 -5.13
N GLU A 196 -13.62 0.29 -6.38
CA GLU A 196 -14.43 0.55 -7.57
C GLU A 196 -14.95 -0.74 -8.20
N SER A 197 -14.26 -1.84 -7.97
CA SER A 197 -14.59 -3.19 -8.44
C SER A 197 -13.87 -4.23 -7.58
N PRO A 198 -14.50 -5.41 -7.32
CA PRO A 198 -15.88 -5.79 -7.61
C PRO A 198 -16.91 -5.09 -6.71
N MET A 199 -18.19 -5.24 -7.00
CA MET A 199 -19.26 -4.81 -6.10
C MET A 199 -19.23 -5.60 -4.79
N PRO A 200 -19.60 -5.00 -3.63
CA PRO A 200 -20.03 -3.62 -3.45
C PRO A 200 -18.89 -2.60 -3.54
N CYS A 201 -19.15 -1.45 -4.15
CA CYS A 201 -18.23 -0.31 -4.13
C CYS A 201 -18.34 0.43 -2.79
N TYR A 202 -17.21 0.78 -2.19
CA TYR A 202 -17.15 1.49 -0.91
C TYR A 202 -15.86 2.29 -0.78
N HIS A 203 -15.85 3.23 0.15
CA HIS A 203 -14.64 3.91 0.60
C HIS A 203 -14.37 3.54 2.07
N ALA A 204 -13.14 3.11 2.39
CA ALA A 204 -12.81 2.64 3.75
C ALA A 204 -12.97 3.75 4.81
N ARG A 205 -12.68 5.01 4.48
CA ARG A 205 -12.88 6.17 5.38
C ARG A 205 -14.36 6.31 5.75
N ASP A 206 -15.26 6.29 4.77
CA ASP A 206 -16.69 6.48 4.99
C ASP A 206 -17.27 5.33 5.83
N LEU A 207 -16.80 4.09 5.56
CA LEU A 207 -17.16 2.94 6.39
C LEU A 207 -16.57 3.03 7.80
N ALA A 208 -15.34 3.54 7.97
CA ALA A 208 -14.75 3.73 9.29
C ALA A 208 -15.59 4.69 10.13
N MET A 209 -15.98 5.84 9.57
CA MET A 209 -16.86 6.79 10.23
C MET A 209 -18.22 6.18 10.58
N ALA A 210 -18.87 5.52 9.62
CA ALA A 210 -20.16 4.86 9.87
C ALA A 210 -20.05 3.76 10.94
N ARG A 211 -18.92 3.04 10.98
CA ARG A 211 -18.69 1.97 11.93
C ARG A 211 -18.53 2.50 13.35
N VAL A 212 -17.68 3.51 13.59
CA VAL A 212 -17.50 4.07 14.93
C VAL A 212 -18.77 4.79 15.44
N GLN A 213 -19.57 5.38 14.56
CA GLN A 213 -20.86 5.96 14.92
C GLN A 213 -21.87 4.91 15.43
N ARG A 214 -21.77 3.67 14.94
CA ARG A 214 -22.69 2.59 15.31
C ARG A 214 -22.19 1.71 16.47
N GLU A 215 -20.90 1.45 16.52
CA GLU A 215 -20.27 0.50 17.43
C GLU A 215 -19.57 1.18 18.61
N GLY A 216 -19.38 2.50 18.55
CA GLY A 216 -18.51 3.26 19.45
C GLY A 216 -17.07 3.28 18.95
N GLY A 217 -16.20 3.93 19.72
CA GLY A 217 -14.81 4.20 19.33
C GLY A 217 -14.67 5.46 18.48
N ARG A 218 -13.47 5.67 17.90
CA ARG A 218 -13.12 6.90 17.19
C ARG A 218 -12.24 6.62 15.97
N VAL A 219 -12.24 7.57 15.02
CA VAL A 219 -11.42 7.49 13.82
C VAL A 219 -10.27 8.51 13.87
N LEU A 220 -9.09 8.09 13.48
CA LEU A 220 -7.94 8.96 13.22
C LEU A 220 -7.55 8.88 11.75
N LEU A 221 -7.70 9.98 11.03
CA LEU A 221 -7.33 10.11 9.63
C LEU A 221 -5.99 10.82 9.53
N GLY A 222 -4.93 10.11 9.16
CA GLY A 222 -3.58 10.67 9.05
C GLY A 222 -3.18 10.98 7.62
N SER A 223 -2.70 12.20 7.36
CA SER A 223 -2.19 12.57 6.03
C SER A 223 -1.25 13.78 6.09
N ALA A 224 -0.28 13.83 5.16
CA ALA A 224 0.49 15.04 4.89
C ALA A 224 -0.26 15.97 3.92
N THR A 225 -1.12 15.41 3.08
CA THR A 225 -1.91 16.09 2.03
C THR A 225 -3.36 15.65 2.12
N PRO A 226 -4.13 16.10 3.13
CA PRO A 226 -5.50 15.65 3.36
C PRO A 226 -6.39 15.77 2.13
N SER A 227 -7.31 14.81 1.96
CA SER A 227 -8.33 14.86 0.92
C SER A 227 -9.34 15.98 1.19
N LEU A 228 -9.95 16.52 0.15
CA LEU A 228 -11.01 17.52 0.31
C LEU A 228 -12.22 16.95 1.06
N GLU A 229 -12.51 15.67 0.82
CA GLU A 229 -13.61 14.96 1.47
C GLU A 229 -13.42 14.79 2.98
N ALA A 230 -12.19 14.63 3.46
CA ALA A 230 -11.89 14.66 4.89
C ALA A 230 -11.88 16.09 5.43
N TRP A 231 -11.32 17.02 4.65
CA TRP A 231 -11.20 18.42 5.05
C TRP A 231 -12.54 19.10 5.30
N ILE A 232 -13.54 18.89 4.44
CA ILE A 232 -14.88 19.48 4.62
C ILE A 232 -15.63 18.95 5.84
N GLN A 233 -15.19 17.83 6.42
CA GLN A 233 -15.79 17.27 7.63
C GLN A 233 -15.29 17.93 8.94
N ILE A 234 -14.33 18.86 8.84
CA ILE A 234 -13.80 19.68 9.95
C ILE A 234 -14.68 20.93 10.17
N ALA A 235 -15.95 20.86 9.95
CA ALA A 235 -16.86 21.98 10.25
C ALA A 235 -17.12 22.06 11.77
N PRO A 236 -17.58 23.22 12.29
CA PRO A 236 -17.88 23.37 13.72
C PRO A 236 -18.83 22.30 14.28
N ASP A 237 -19.76 21.82 13.46
CA ASP A 237 -20.69 20.72 13.78
C ASP A 237 -20.33 19.42 13.05
N GLY A 238 -19.12 19.33 12.49
CA GLY A 238 -18.64 18.17 11.76
C GLY A 238 -18.16 17.06 12.69
N PRO A 239 -18.05 15.82 12.18
CA PRO A 239 -17.62 14.67 12.97
C PRO A 239 -16.11 14.62 13.21
N LEU A 240 -15.31 15.51 12.60
CA LEU A 240 -13.85 15.52 12.69
C LEU A 240 -13.33 16.80 13.33
N ALA A 241 -12.46 16.67 14.34
CA ALA A 241 -11.58 17.75 14.78
C ALA A 241 -10.28 17.76 13.94
N LEU A 242 -9.55 18.86 13.98
CA LEU A 242 -8.26 19.01 13.28
C LEU A 242 -7.12 19.05 14.29
N ALA A 243 -6.16 18.13 14.15
CA ALA A 243 -4.86 18.21 14.81
C ALA A 243 -3.75 18.42 13.77
N ARG A 244 -2.70 19.18 14.13
CA ARG A 244 -1.63 19.55 13.21
C ARG A 244 -0.27 19.16 13.78
N LEU A 245 0.58 18.57 12.91
CA LEU A 245 1.99 18.31 13.19
C LEU A 245 2.82 19.03 12.12
N GLN A 246 3.27 20.22 12.42
CA GLN A 246 3.96 21.09 11.46
C GLN A 246 5.47 20.97 11.51
N GLN A 247 6.01 20.36 12.57
CA GLN A 247 7.44 20.20 12.78
C GLN A 247 7.89 18.78 12.48
N ARG A 248 9.09 18.64 11.93
CA ARG A 248 9.76 17.34 11.78
C ARG A 248 10.48 16.97 13.07
N ILE A 249 10.41 15.68 13.44
CA ILE A 249 11.10 15.18 14.65
C ILE A 249 12.62 15.45 14.59
N SER A 250 13.21 15.39 13.40
CA SER A 250 14.66 15.57 13.21
C SER A 250 15.09 17.02 12.99
N ASP A 251 14.16 17.98 13.06
CA ASP A 251 14.40 19.41 12.79
C ASP A 251 15.14 19.70 11.46
N GLN A 252 15.11 18.74 10.55
CA GLN A 252 15.79 18.87 9.25
C GLN A 252 14.95 19.65 8.25
N PRO A 253 15.55 20.60 7.53
CA PRO A 253 14.85 21.36 6.51
C PRO A 253 14.38 20.44 5.37
N LEU A 254 13.44 20.93 4.57
CA LEU A 254 13.07 20.27 3.32
C LEU A 254 14.29 20.21 2.40
N PRO A 255 14.50 19.09 1.68
CA PRO A 255 15.59 19.01 0.73
C PRO A 255 15.42 20.07 -0.38
N PRO A 256 16.50 20.66 -0.88
CA PRO A 256 16.43 21.59 -2.00
C PRO A 256 15.89 20.87 -3.25
N VAL A 257 14.96 21.51 -3.95
CA VAL A 257 14.38 21.00 -5.20
C VAL A 257 15.02 21.73 -6.38
N GLN A 258 15.61 20.97 -7.28
CA GLN A 258 16.14 21.48 -8.56
C GLN A 258 15.23 21.01 -9.70
N ILE A 259 14.68 21.95 -10.44
CA ILE A 259 13.85 21.68 -11.63
C ILE A 259 14.74 21.76 -12.87
N ILE A 260 14.74 20.69 -13.68
CA ILE A 260 15.50 20.63 -14.93
C ILE A 260 14.52 20.65 -16.10
N ASP A 261 14.63 21.67 -16.96
CA ASP A 261 13.86 21.73 -18.19
C ASP A 261 14.50 20.85 -19.28
N MET A 262 13.88 19.71 -19.55
CA MET A 262 14.38 18.77 -20.56
C MET A 262 14.32 19.28 -21.99
N ARG A 263 13.61 20.41 -22.25
CA ARG A 263 13.62 21.08 -23.58
C ARG A 263 14.96 21.75 -23.83
N HIS A 264 15.54 22.36 -22.81
CA HIS A 264 16.89 22.96 -22.91
C HIS A 264 17.95 21.85 -23.08
N GLU A 265 17.85 20.75 -22.31
CA GLU A 265 18.72 19.59 -22.50
C GLU A 265 18.69 19.08 -23.95
N LEU A 266 17.48 19.01 -24.55
CA LEU A 266 17.33 18.58 -25.94
C LEU A 266 17.91 19.58 -26.94
N ALA A 267 17.71 20.88 -26.72
CA ALA A 267 18.25 21.94 -27.57
C ALA A 267 19.81 21.92 -27.59
N ASP A 268 20.42 21.58 -26.44
CA ASP A 268 21.85 21.37 -26.29
C ASP A 268 22.34 20.00 -26.80
N GLY A 269 21.46 19.23 -27.47
CA GLY A 269 21.81 17.96 -28.09
C GLY A 269 21.67 16.72 -27.17
N HIS A 270 21.27 16.88 -25.92
CA HIS A 270 21.06 15.77 -25.00
C HIS A 270 19.68 15.12 -25.23
N ARG A 271 19.66 13.95 -25.89
CA ARG A 271 18.44 13.25 -26.33
C ARG A 271 18.01 12.08 -25.42
N ARG A 272 18.54 12.03 -24.19
CA ARG A 272 18.31 10.93 -23.25
C ARG A 272 17.09 11.17 -22.35
N LEU A 273 16.63 10.13 -21.66
CA LEU A 273 15.48 10.21 -20.76
C LEU A 273 15.80 10.95 -19.46
N ILE A 274 17.05 10.85 -19.02
CA ILE A 274 17.55 11.38 -17.75
C ILE A 274 18.43 12.58 -18.06
N SER A 275 18.27 13.67 -17.32
CA SER A 275 19.07 14.89 -17.49
C SER A 275 20.55 14.66 -17.14
N ARG A 276 21.44 15.47 -17.72
CA ARG A 276 22.87 15.47 -17.39
C ARG A 276 23.11 15.73 -15.90
N ALA A 277 22.36 16.66 -15.31
CA ALA A 277 22.48 16.98 -13.89
C ALA A 277 22.10 15.78 -12.99
N LEU A 278 21.06 15.02 -13.32
CA LEU A 278 20.70 13.81 -12.57
C LEU A 278 21.72 12.71 -12.77
N MET A 279 22.23 12.51 -13.99
CA MET A 279 23.29 11.53 -14.27
C MET A 279 24.58 11.81 -13.47
N ASP A 280 25.02 13.08 -13.43
CA ASP A 280 26.17 13.51 -12.62
C ASP A 280 25.99 13.23 -11.13
N ARG A 281 24.78 13.45 -10.61
CA ARG A 281 24.46 13.12 -9.21
C ARG A 281 24.48 11.62 -8.94
N LEU A 282 23.85 10.83 -9.82
CA LEU A 282 23.79 9.38 -9.66
C LEU A 282 25.17 8.72 -9.75
N SER A 283 26.05 9.22 -10.60
CA SER A 283 27.42 8.69 -10.75
C SER A 283 28.28 8.86 -9.49
N LYS A 284 27.99 9.83 -8.64
CA LYS A 284 28.72 10.14 -7.40
C LYS A 284 28.24 9.35 -6.18
N LEU A 285 27.08 8.69 -6.26
CA LEU A 285 26.49 7.97 -5.12
C LEU A 285 27.42 6.92 -4.49
N PRO A 286 28.15 6.07 -5.29
CA PRO A 286 29.01 5.06 -4.69
C PRO A 286 30.16 5.66 -3.87
N GLU A 287 30.72 6.76 -4.32
CA GLU A 287 31.82 7.46 -3.64
C GLU A 287 31.34 8.12 -2.33
N GLN A 288 30.10 8.58 -2.32
CA GLN A 288 29.49 9.25 -1.17
C GLN A 288 28.84 8.26 -0.17
N GLY A 289 28.73 6.99 -0.54
CA GLY A 289 28.01 5.99 0.27
C GLY A 289 26.51 6.30 0.40
N GLU A 290 25.95 7.01 -0.58
CA GLU A 290 24.56 7.45 -0.59
C GLU A 290 23.68 6.58 -1.48
N GLN A 291 22.37 6.70 -1.32
CA GLN A 291 21.35 6.02 -2.13
C GLN A 291 20.43 7.06 -2.79
N ALA A 292 19.90 6.72 -3.96
CA ALA A 292 18.89 7.52 -4.63
C ALA A 292 17.63 6.72 -4.94
N VAL A 293 16.47 7.37 -4.83
CA VAL A 293 15.19 6.84 -5.29
C VAL A 293 14.78 7.61 -6.53
N VAL A 294 14.70 6.91 -7.67
CA VAL A 294 14.25 7.48 -8.94
C VAL A 294 12.79 7.14 -9.16
N LEU A 295 11.90 8.14 -8.97
CA LEU A 295 10.48 7.98 -9.22
C LEU A 295 10.19 8.09 -10.72
N VAL A 296 9.67 7.01 -11.31
CA VAL A 296 9.25 6.97 -12.71
C VAL A 296 7.71 6.98 -12.74
N PRO A 297 7.07 8.09 -13.18
CA PRO A 297 5.65 8.34 -12.94
C PRO A 297 4.69 7.44 -13.70
N ARG A 298 5.14 6.64 -14.68
CA ARG A 298 4.26 5.73 -15.43
C ARG A 298 4.95 4.44 -15.85
N ARG A 299 4.23 3.33 -15.73
CA ARG A 299 4.57 2.06 -16.36
C ARG A 299 4.42 2.17 -17.87
N GLY A 300 5.26 1.48 -18.62
CA GLY A 300 5.48 1.58 -20.06
C GLY A 300 4.34 1.26 -21.02
N HIS A 301 3.06 1.39 -20.66
CA HIS A 301 1.95 1.05 -21.54
C HIS A 301 1.08 2.20 -22.02
N SER A 302 1.29 3.43 -21.55
CA SER A 302 0.52 4.58 -22.03
C SER A 302 1.46 5.66 -22.51
N THR A 303 1.87 5.56 -23.76
CA THR A 303 2.67 6.59 -24.39
C THR A 303 1.76 7.69 -24.92
N PHE A 304 1.98 8.93 -24.49
CA PHE A 304 1.33 10.09 -25.09
C PHE A 304 2.29 10.78 -26.08
N LEU A 305 1.74 11.56 -26.99
CA LEU A 305 2.55 12.31 -27.93
C LEU A 305 2.91 13.68 -27.32
N SER A 306 4.23 13.98 -27.28
CA SER A 306 4.70 15.30 -26.91
C SER A 306 5.74 15.83 -27.88
N CYS A 307 5.71 17.15 -28.08
CA CYS A 307 6.71 17.85 -28.85
C CYS A 307 7.96 18.07 -28.02
N ARG A 308 9.09 17.56 -28.47
CA ARG A 308 10.36 17.74 -27.78
C ARG A 308 10.94 19.15 -27.92
N SER A 309 10.45 19.93 -28.89
CA SER A 309 10.92 21.31 -29.12
C SER A 309 10.20 22.33 -28.26
N CYS A 310 8.88 22.19 -28.04
CA CYS A 310 8.10 23.19 -27.29
C CYS A 310 7.38 22.61 -26.06
N GLY A 311 7.43 21.29 -25.85
CA GLY A 311 6.77 20.65 -24.71
C GLY A 311 5.27 20.37 -24.89
N GLU A 312 4.67 20.78 -26.02
CA GLU A 312 3.23 20.59 -26.31
C GLU A 312 2.86 19.11 -26.27
N VAL A 313 1.70 18.82 -25.68
CA VAL A 313 1.14 17.46 -25.57
C VAL A 313 -0.18 17.43 -26.30
N VAL A 314 -0.44 16.39 -27.11
CA VAL A 314 -1.74 16.24 -27.75
C VAL A 314 -2.80 15.90 -26.72
N GLN A 315 -3.73 16.81 -26.52
CA GLN A 315 -4.83 16.67 -25.58
C GLN A 315 -6.13 16.25 -26.28
N CYS A 316 -7.02 15.65 -25.53
CA CYS A 316 -8.37 15.35 -25.99
C CYS A 316 -9.17 16.64 -26.08
N PRO A 317 -9.85 16.93 -27.19
CA PRO A 317 -10.63 18.16 -27.34
C PRO A 317 -11.87 18.20 -26.43
N HIS A 318 -12.24 17.08 -25.79
CA HIS A 318 -13.45 16.97 -24.96
C HIS A 318 -13.15 16.84 -23.46
N CYS A 319 -11.93 16.45 -23.08
CA CYS A 319 -11.60 16.07 -21.69
C CYS A 319 -10.33 16.74 -21.16
N ASP A 320 -9.64 17.56 -21.93
CA ASP A 320 -8.36 18.22 -21.56
C ASP A 320 -7.28 17.28 -20.99
N VAL A 321 -7.35 15.99 -21.31
CA VAL A 321 -6.37 14.99 -20.90
C VAL A 321 -5.51 14.58 -22.09
N ALA A 322 -4.27 14.18 -21.84
CA ALA A 322 -3.37 13.69 -22.88
C ALA A 322 -3.95 12.46 -23.59
N LEU A 323 -3.93 12.48 -24.91
CA LEU A 323 -4.28 11.31 -25.73
C LEU A 323 -3.17 10.27 -25.69
N THR A 324 -3.56 9.01 -25.55
CA THR A 324 -2.62 7.87 -25.48
C THR A 324 -2.43 7.27 -26.87
N VAL A 325 -1.18 6.94 -27.22
CA VAL A 325 -0.84 6.26 -28.47
C VAL A 325 -1.18 4.77 -28.35
N HIS A 326 -1.97 4.27 -29.27
CA HIS A 326 -2.33 2.86 -29.43
C HIS A 326 -1.80 2.30 -30.74
N GLY A 327 -1.62 0.97 -30.81
CA GLY A 327 -1.09 0.26 -31.96
C GLY A 327 0.37 -0.17 -31.78
N LYS A 328 0.84 -1.08 -32.68
CA LYS A 328 2.21 -1.56 -32.65
C LYS A 328 3.16 -0.52 -33.24
N SER A 329 4.38 -0.42 -32.73
CA SER A 329 5.40 0.52 -33.21
C SER A 329 5.76 0.38 -34.69
N THR A 330 5.52 -0.80 -35.26
CA THR A 330 5.77 -1.14 -36.69
C THR A 330 4.49 -1.16 -37.52
N GLY A 331 3.34 -0.78 -36.98
CA GLY A 331 2.03 -0.82 -37.62
C GLY A 331 1.26 0.47 -37.53
N HIS A 332 -0.02 0.41 -37.87
CA HIS A 332 -0.91 1.55 -37.80
C HIS A 332 -1.10 1.98 -36.34
N GLN A 333 -0.75 3.23 -36.03
CA GLN A 333 -0.92 3.84 -34.70
C GLN A 333 -2.02 4.89 -34.74
N TRP A 334 -2.75 5.01 -33.63
CA TRP A 334 -3.78 6.04 -33.43
C TRP A 334 -3.74 6.56 -32.00
N LEU A 335 -4.32 7.71 -31.79
CA LEU A 335 -4.49 8.33 -30.48
C LEU A 335 -5.87 8.00 -29.93
N ARG A 336 -5.99 7.77 -28.62
CA ARG A 336 -7.25 7.49 -27.94
C ARG A 336 -7.31 8.18 -26.59
N CYS A 337 -8.45 8.78 -26.31
CA CYS A 337 -8.80 9.25 -24.97
C CYS A 337 -9.36 8.08 -24.14
N HIS A 338 -8.82 7.85 -22.95
CA HIS A 338 -9.33 6.80 -22.06
C HIS A 338 -10.58 7.23 -21.26
N TRP A 339 -10.98 8.49 -21.33
CA TRP A 339 -12.17 9.01 -20.64
C TRP A 339 -13.41 8.99 -21.52
N CYS A 340 -13.32 9.51 -22.74
CA CYS A 340 -14.48 9.63 -23.65
C CYS A 340 -14.37 8.76 -24.93
N ASP A 341 -13.34 7.96 -25.07
CA ASP A 341 -13.04 7.13 -26.25
C ASP A 341 -12.80 7.91 -27.56
N HIS A 342 -12.60 9.25 -27.48
CA HIS A 342 -12.24 10.03 -28.66
C HIS A 342 -10.98 9.47 -29.32
N ARG A 343 -11.00 9.34 -30.66
CA ARG A 343 -9.89 8.80 -31.45
C ARG A 343 -9.42 9.82 -32.46
N ALA A 344 -8.11 9.91 -32.62
CA ALA A 344 -7.46 10.80 -33.58
C ALA A 344 -6.27 10.08 -34.26
N PRO A 345 -5.90 10.47 -35.47
CA PRO A 345 -4.67 9.99 -36.08
C PRO A 345 -3.45 10.52 -35.34
N VAL A 346 -2.34 9.77 -35.42
CA VAL A 346 -1.07 10.24 -34.88
C VAL A 346 -0.55 11.39 -35.72
N ALA A 347 -0.36 12.55 -35.11
CA ALA A 347 0.22 13.71 -35.78
C ALA A 347 1.72 13.49 -36.05
N THR A 348 2.17 13.83 -37.24
CA THR A 348 3.59 13.78 -37.63
C THR A 348 4.36 15.02 -37.18
N ASN A 349 3.69 16.16 -37.11
CA ASN A 349 4.25 17.42 -36.68
C ASN A 349 3.48 18.03 -35.51
N CYS A 350 4.16 18.80 -34.72
CA CYS A 350 3.55 19.54 -33.61
C CYS A 350 2.58 20.60 -34.11
N GLY A 351 1.33 20.57 -33.64
CA GLY A 351 0.31 21.56 -33.98
C GLY A 351 0.62 22.98 -33.49
N HIS A 352 1.46 23.11 -32.45
CA HIS A 352 1.81 24.38 -31.86
C HIS A 352 3.06 25.03 -32.54
N CYS A 353 4.15 24.29 -32.72
CA CYS A 353 5.41 24.86 -33.24
C CYS A 353 5.86 24.31 -34.61
N GLY A 354 5.07 23.40 -35.23
CA GLY A 354 5.37 22.79 -36.53
C GLY A 354 6.53 21.79 -36.54
N SER A 355 7.20 21.57 -35.42
CA SER A 355 8.39 20.70 -35.33
C SER A 355 8.03 19.25 -35.59
N SER A 356 8.88 18.54 -36.35
CA SER A 356 8.83 17.08 -36.54
C SER A 356 9.36 16.26 -35.34
N ALA A 357 9.85 16.94 -34.31
CA ALA A 357 10.29 16.30 -33.05
C ALA A 357 9.12 15.83 -32.16
N PHE A 358 7.98 15.58 -32.75
CA PHE A 358 6.74 15.13 -32.13
C PHE A 358 6.75 13.61 -32.03
N LYS A 359 7.06 13.09 -30.86
CA LYS A 359 7.29 11.65 -30.65
C LYS A 359 6.51 11.11 -29.46
N PRO A 360 6.18 9.81 -29.50
CA PRO A 360 5.65 9.14 -28.31
C PRO A 360 6.60 9.30 -27.11
N PHE A 361 6.04 9.82 -26.02
CA PHE A 361 6.76 10.00 -24.76
C PHE A 361 6.17 9.03 -23.72
N GLY A 362 7.03 8.16 -23.21
CA GLY A 362 6.72 7.21 -22.15
C GLY A 362 7.96 6.40 -21.89
N ALA A 363 8.66 6.74 -20.82
CA ALA A 363 9.74 5.91 -20.32
C ALA A 363 9.15 5.00 -19.25
N GLY A 364 8.97 3.72 -19.57
CA GLY A 364 8.68 2.70 -18.55
C GLY A 364 9.91 2.53 -17.64
N THR A 365 9.67 2.01 -16.43
CA THR A 365 10.74 1.67 -15.47
C THR A 365 11.86 0.86 -16.10
N GLN A 366 11.52 -0.04 -17.01
CA GLN A 366 12.48 -0.87 -17.74
C GLN A 366 13.44 -0.04 -18.61
N ARG A 367 12.94 0.93 -19.38
CA ARG A 367 13.81 1.78 -20.24
C ARG A 367 14.71 2.70 -19.45
N VAL A 368 14.22 3.21 -18.32
CA VAL A 368 15.04 4.00 -17.39
C VAL A 368 16.17 3.14 -16.82
N LEU A 369 15.83 1.91 -16.39
CA LEU A 369 16.81 0.96 -15.88
C LEU A 369 17.89 0.64 -16.91
N GLU A 370 17.51 0.27 -18.15
CA GLU A 370 18.42 -0.04 -19.26
C GLU A 370 19.36 1.11 -19.56
N GLN A 371 18.85 2.35 -19.53
CA GLN A 371 19.71 3.52 -19.72
C GLN A 371 20.70 3.69 -18.56
N LEU A 372 20.27 3.55 -17.31
CA LEU A 372 21.14 3.67 -16.15
C LEU A 372 22.19 2.56 -16.13
N GLU A 373 21.83 1.32 -16.42
CA GLU A 373 22.76 0.19 -16.53
C GLU A 373 23.84 0.40 -17.59
N SER A 374 23.44 0.99 -18.74
CA SER A 374 24.38 1.23 -19.85
C SER A 374 25.34 2.40 -19.61
N GLU A 375 24.98 3.35 -18.73
CA GLU A 375 25.73 4.60 -18.55
C GLU A 375 26.46 4.72 -17.21
N LEU A 376 26.01 3.95 -16.19
CA LEU A 376 26.57 3.98 -14.83
C LEU A 376 27.08 2.59 -14.45
N GLU A 377 28.25 2.23 -14.98
CA GLU A 377 28.91 0.97 -14.64
C GLU A 377 29.23 0.91 -13.14
N GLY A 378 28.88 -0.20 -12.50
CA GLY A 378 29.12 -0.45 -11.07
C GLY A 378 28.08 0.11 -10.10
N LEU A 379 27.07 0.85 -10.57
CA LEU A 379 25.98 1.28 -9.72
C LEU A 379 24.99 0.11 -9.52
N ARG A 380 24.70 -0.22 -8.26
CA ARG A 380 23.70 -1.23 -7.94
C ARG A 380 22.29 -0.65 -8.13
N LEU A 381 21.56 -1.18 -9.10
CA LEU A 381 20.21 -0.73 -9.45
C LEU A 381 19.16 -1.74 -8.99
N LEU A 382 18.12 -1.26 -8.32
CA LEU A 382 16.96 -2.07 -7.90
C LEU A 382 15.71 -1.51 -8.56
N ARG A 383 14.97 -2.36 -9.26
CA ARG A 383 13.68 -2.02 -9.82
C ARG A 383 12.57 -2.38 -8.83
N PHE A 384 11.75 -1.40 -8.47
CA PHE A 384 10.65 -1.56 -7.53
C PHE A 384 9.31 -1.25 -8.22
N ASP A 385 8.63 -2.26 -8.72
CA ASP A 385 7.29 -2.17 -9.32
C ASP A 385 6.50 -3.46 -9.12
N ARG A 386 5.25 -3.52 -9.61
CA ARG A 386 4.39 -4.70 -9.42
C ARG A 386 4.97 -5.99 -10.00
N ASP A 387 5.76 -5.90 -11.05
CA ASP A 387 6.31 -7.08 -11.72
C ASP A 387 7.44 -7.68 -10.89
N THR A 388 8.22 -6.82 -10.19
CA THR A 388 9.34 -7.24 -9.33
C THR A 388 8.93 -7.54 -7.89
N THR A 389 7.83 -6.96 -7.42
CA THR A 389 7.30 -7.15 -6.06
C THR A 389 6.27 -8.26 -5.94
N GLY A 390 6.00 -8.99 -7.03
CA GLY A 390 5.05 -10.09 -7.05
C GLY A 390 5.45 -11.26 -6.12
N GLY A 391 4.43 -11.98 -5.61
CA GLY A 391 4.61 -13.13 -4.72
C GLY A 391 4.70 -12.79 -3.24
N ARG A 392 4.80 -13.85 -2.41
CA ARG A 392 4.88 -13.73 -0.96
C ARG A 392 6.17 -13.00 -0.57
N ASP A 393 6.05 -11.98 0.25
CA ASP A 393 7.17 -11.15 0.75
C ASP A 393 8.01 -10.45 -0.32
N GLY A 394 7.49 -10.29 -1.56
CA GLY A 394 8.21 -9.65 -2.66
C GLY A 394 8.69 -8.23 -2.31
N HIS A 395 7.84 -7.45 -1.67
CA HIS A 395 8.19 -6.10 -1.18
C HIS A 395 9.31 -6.16 -0.11
N ARG A 396 9.18 -7.05 0.89
CA ARG A 396 10.16 -7.19 1.97
C ARG A 396 11.53 -7.61 1.43
N ARG A 397 11.57 -8.59 0.54
CA ARG A 397 12.83 -9.07 -0.07
C ARG A 397 13.59 -7.97 -0.83
N LEU A 398 12.87 -7.06 -1.49
CA LEU A 398 13.50 -5.92 -2.19
C LEU A 398 13.95 -4.82 -1.23
N LEU A 399 13.22 -4.62 -0.13
CA LEU A 399 13.61 -3.63 0.88
C LEU A 399 14.79 -4.10 1.75
N ASP A 400 14.97 -5.40 1.91
CA ASP A 400 16.06 -6.00 2.69
C ASP A 400 17.37 -6.10 1.87
N GLN A 401 17.34 -5.81 0.57
CA GLN A 401 18.50 -5.76 -0.33
C GLN A 401 19.19 -4.40 -0.31
#